data_734aaaf020951f4985faa66c09b99fb5
#
_entry.id   734aaaf020951f4985faa66c09b99fb5
#
_cell.length_a   1.000
_cell.length_b   1.000
_cell.length_c   1.000
_cell.angle_alpha   90.00
_cell.angle_beta   90.00
_cell.angle_gamma   90.00
#
_symmetry.space_group_name_H-M   'P 1'
#
loop_
_entity.id
_entity.type
_entity.pdbx_description
1 polymer ?
#
loop_
_entity_poly.entity_id
_entity_poly.type
_entity_poly.pdbx_seq_one_letter_code
_entity_poly.pdbx_strand_id
1 'polypeptide(L)'
;MIDGCFDYGRDKQDKISIIRHLAENFLRINKQFKTPFPLMWHSAWFVGQNKDMFPYRKEAFFTFVDTILKKKDVYFVTNQQLLKWMKNPQTLQQLKEDPSFFDCEDFKAEKRAKKCNEFNTQRCVTDFQGADRYWRTCQVETCPQKYPWMYDFGL
;
A
#
# COMPACT_ATOMS: atom_id res chain seq x y z
N MET A 1 3.09 -7.34 -4.01
CA MET A 1 1.71 -6.85 -4.27
C MET A 1 0.79 -8.04 -4.28
N ILE A 2 -0.27 -8.01 -3.51
CA ILE A 2 -1.18 -9.16 -3.40
C ILE A 2 -2.00 -9.32 -4.68
N ASP A 3 -2.34 -8.24 -5.35
CA ASP A 3 -3.11 -8.23 -6.60
C ASP A 3 -2.36 -8.78 -7.84
N GLY A 4 -1.03 -8.85 -7.79
CA GLY A 4 -0.23 -9.47 -8.84
C GLY A 4 0.04 -10.96 -8.68
N CYS A 5 -0.26 -11.52 -7.51
CA CYS A 5 -0.01 -12.94 -7.21
C CYS A 5 -1.25 -13.82 -7.34
N PHE A 6 -2.40 -13.25 -7.66
CA PHE A 6 -3.67 -13.96 -7.78
C PHE A 6 -3.94 -14.44 -9.20
N ASP A 7 -3.06 -15.27 -9.72
CA ASP A 7 -3.43 -16.14 -10.82
C ASP A 7 -3.89 -17.51 -10.27
N TYR A 8 -4.83 -17.46 -9.34
CA TYR A 8 -5.70 -18.61 -9.15
C TYR A 8 -6.57 -18.67 -10.40
N GLY A 9 -6.31 -19.67 -11.23
CA GLY A 9 -6.92 -19.83 -12.53
C GLY A 9 -8.35 -19.27 -12.58
N ARG A 10 -8.69 -18.63 -13.65
CA ARG A 10 -9.91 -17.79 -13.82
C ARG A 10 -11.19 -18.37 -13.19
N ASP A 11 -11.25 -19.67 -13.01
CA ASP A 11 -12.41 -20.41 -12.52
C ASP A 11 -12.50 -20.54 -10.99
N LYS A 12 -11.51 -20.07 -10.22
CA LYS A 12 -11.45 -20.26 -8.77
C LYS A 12 -11.44 -18.98 -7.94
N GLN A 13 -11.70 -17.82 -8.52
CA GLN A 13 -11.79 -16.56 -7.78
C GLN A 13 -13.22 -16.32 -7.24
N ASP A 14 -13.72 -17.27 -6.48
CA ASP A 14 -14.91 -17.04 -5.69
C ASP A 14 -14.57 -16.31 -4.37
N LYS A 15 -15.58 -15.76 -3.75
CA LYS A 15 -15.50 -15.06 -2.47
C LYS A 15 -14.75 -15.89 -1.40
N ILE A 16 -15.07 -17.16 -1.29
CA ILE A 16 -14.54 -18.05 -0.25
C ILE A 16 -13.07 -18.34 -0.47
N SER A 17 -12.66 -18.58 -1.70
CA SER A 17 -11.26 -18.81 -2.04
C SER A 17 -10.38 -17.61 -1.74
N ILE A 18 -10.86 -16.39 -2.02
CA ILE A 18 -10.15 -15.15 -1.69
C ILE A 18 -10.01 -14.98 -0.17
N ILE A 19 -11.11 -15.15 0.58
CA ILE A 19 -11.10 -15.04 2.04
C ILE A 19 -10.14 -16.06 2.64
N ARG A 20 -10.20 -17.32 2.19
CA ARG A 20 -9.33 -18.40 2.67
C ARG A 20 -7.87 -18.06 2.45
N HIS A 21 -7.51 -17.64 1.25
CA HIS A 21 -6.12 -17.29 0.92
C HIS A 21 -5.60 -16.16 1.79
N LEU A 22 -6.36 -15.09 1.97
CA LEU A 22 -5.98 -13.98 2.85
C LEU A 22 -5.83 -14.45 4.30
N ALA A 23 -6.78 -15.25 4.79
CA ALA A 23 -6.76 -15.78 6.15
C ALA A 23 -5.58 -16.73 6.40
N GLU A 24 -5.26 -17.62 5.47
CA GLU A 24 -4.14 -18.55 5.60
C GLU A 24 -2.80 -17.80 5.66
N ASN A 25 -2.59 -16.80 4.78
CA ASN A 25 -1.39 -15.97 4.80
C ASN A 25 -1.28 -15.15 6.09
N PHE A 26 -2.38 -14.53 6.52
CA PHE A 26 -2.41 -13.79 7.78
C PHE A 26 -2.11 -14.71 8.97
N LEU A 27 -2.76 -15.86 9.07
CA LEU A 27 -2.55 -16.80 10.17
C LEU A 27 -1.13 -17.34 10.21
N ARG A 28 -0.54 -17.62 9.08
CA ARG A 28 0.86 -18.06 8.98
C ARG A 28 1.81 -17.03 9.58
N ILE A 29 1.68 -15.77 9.19
CA ILE A 29 2.51 -14.68 9.71
C ILE A 29 2.21 -14.40 11.18
N ASN A 30 0.93 -14.35 11.55
CA ASN A 30 0.53 -14.06 12.92
C ASN A 30 1.00 -15.13 13.92
N LYS A 31 0.90 -16.42 13.55
CA LYS A 31 1.35 -17.52 14.42
C LYS A 31 2.87 -17.61 14.58
N GLN A 32 3.60 -17.41 13.48
CA GLN A 32 5.05 -17.64 13.47
C GLN A 32 5.86 -16.45 13.96
N PHE A 33 5.50 -15.25 13.54
CA PHE A 33 6.40 -14.10 13.67
C PHE A 33 5.79 -12.91 14.41
N LYS A 34 4.46 -12.82 14.52
CA LYS A 34 3.76 -11.62 15.04
C LYS A 34 4.22 -10.32 14.37
N THR A 35 4.68 -10.41 13.12
CA THR A 35 5.13 -9.26 12.35
C THR A 35 3.96 -8.58 11.65
N PRO A 36 4.11 -7.31 11.26
CA PRO A 36 3.11 -6.63 10.45
C PRO A 36 2.76 -7.41 9.18
N PHE A 37 1.49 -7.52 8.89
CA PHE A 37 0.98 -8.15 7.67
C PHE A 37 0.61 -7.06 6.65
N PRO A 38 1.44 -6.83 5.62
CA PRO A 38 1.19 -5.76 4.66
C PRO A 38 0.06 -6.13 3.71
N LEU A 39 -0.88 -5.20 3.54
CA LEU A 39 -1.94 -5.27 2.54
C LEU A 39 -1.73 -4.15 1.53
N MET A 40 -1.25 -4.48 0.34
CA MET A 40 -1.03 -3.53 -0.75
C MET A 40 -1.87 -3.91 -1.97
N TRP A 41 -2.71 -2.99 -2.41
CA TRP A 41 -3.67 -3.19 -3.47
C TRP A 41 -3.69 -2.03 -4.44
N HIS A 42 -3.95 -2.31 -5.71
CA HIS A 42 -4.35 -1.28 -6.66
C HIS A 42 -5.87 -1.09 -6.62
N SER A 43 -6.33 0.13 -6.77
CA SER A 43 -7.77 0.42 -6.83
C SER A 43 -8.46 -0.35 -7.95
N ALA A 44 -7.76 -0.57 -9.06
CA ALA A 44 -8.26 -1.35 -10.20
C ALA A 44 -8.63 -2.81 -9.83
N TRP A 45 -8.09 -3.35 -8.74
CA TRP A 45 -8.46 -4.68 -8.27
C TRP A 45 -9.92 -4.73 -7.77
N PHE A 46 -10.43 -3.61 -7.26
CA PHE A 46 -11.77 -3.48 -6.70
C PHE A 46 -12.80 -2.87 -7.64
N VAL A 47 -12.35 -2.10 -8.66
CA VAL A 47 -13.20 -1.28 -9.51
C VAL A 47 -12.82 -1.38 -11.00
N GLY A 48 -13.59 -0.74 -11.85
CA GLY A 48 -13.36 -0.74 -13.30
C GLY A 48 -13.77 -2.06 -13.95
N GLN A 49 -13.11 -2.43 -15.03
CA GLN A 49 -13.40 -3.68 -15.76
C GLN A 49 -13.28 -4.93 -14.89
N ASN A 50 -12.41 -4.90 -13.89
CA ASN A 50 -12.25 -6.00 -12.95
C ASN A 50 -13.46 -6.21 -12.04
N LYS A 51 -14.27 -5.17 -11.81
CA LYS A 51 -15.49 -5.27 -11.01
C LYS A 51 -16.50 -6.26 -11.63
N ASP A 52 -16.66 -6.22 -12.93
CA ASP A 52 -17.62 -7.08 -13.63
C ASP A 52 -17.09 -8.50 -13.83
N MET A 53 -15.77 -8.62 -14.01
CA MET A 53 -15.10 -9.93 -14.12
C MET A 53 -14.95 -10.63 -12.76
N PHE A 54 -14.80 -9.87 -11.67
CA PHE A 54 -14.53 -10.39 -10.32
C PHE A 54 -15.35 -9.66 -9.25
N PRO A 55 -16.68 -9.79 -9.27
CA PRO A 55 -17.57 -9.02 -8.41
C PRO A 55 -17.38 -9.27 -6.91
N TYR A 56 -16.83 -10.42 -6.55
CA TYR A 56 -16.67 -10.84 -5.15
C TYR A 56 -15.43 -10.28 -4.44
N ARG A 57 -14.50 -9.66 -5.16
CA ARG A 57 -13.21 -9.21 -4.61
C ARG A 57 -13.39 -8.23 -3.46
N LYS A 58 -14.20 -7.20 -3.67
CA LYS A 58 -14.46 -6.16 -2.65
C LYS A 58 -15.11 -6.77 -1.41
N GLU A 59 -16.15 -7.57 -1.59
CA GLU A 59 -16.87 -8.21 -0.51
C GLU A 59 -15.98 -9.20 0.27
N ALA A 60 -15.18 -10.00 -0.44
CA ALA A 60 -14.23 -10.92 0.16
C ALA A 60 -13.20 -10.20 1.03
N PHE A 61 -12.65 -9.10 0.54
CA PHE A 61 -11.69 -8.30 1.28
C PHE A 61 -12.29 -7.74 2.57
N PHE A 62 -13.46 -7.09 2.50
CA PHE A 62 -14.10 -6.55 3.71
C PHE A 62 -14.50 -7.65 4.68
N THR A 63 -15.03 -8.78 4.19
CA THR A 63 -15.34 -9.93 5.06
C THR A 63 -14.10 -10.45 5.79
N PHE A 64 -12.96 -10.53 5.10
CA PHE A 64 -11.68 -10.88 5.71
C PHE A 64 -11.29 -9.87 6.79
N VAL A 65 -11.28 -8.57 6.47
CA VAL A 65 -10.91 -7.50 7.42
C VAL A 65 -11.81 -7.53 8.65
N ASP A 66 -13.13 -7.58 8.48
CA ASP A 66 -14.09 -7.64 9.59
C ASP A 66 -13.87 -8.88 10.48
N THR A 67 -13.45 -9.99 9.86
CA THR A 67 -13.18 -11.23 10.59
C THR A 67 -11.91 -11.13 11.44
N ILE A 68 -10.83 -10.58 10.88
CA ILE A 68 -9.57 -10.48 11.64
C ILE A 68 -9.62 -9.40 12.72
N LEU A 69 -10.37 -8.31 12.51
CA LEU A 69 -10.54 -7.25 13.51
C LEU A 69 -11.34 -7.68 14.75
N LYS A 70 -12.04 -8.81 14.71
CA LYS A 70 -12.65 -9.41 15.91
C LYS A 70 -11.63 -10.01 16.87
N LYS A 71 -10.38 -10.20 16.44
CA LYS A 71 -9.28 -10.66 17.30
C LYS A 71 -8.79 -9.51 18.18
N LYS A 72 -8.61 -9.77 19.47
CA LYS A 72 -8.22 -8.74 20.46
C LYS A 72 -6.81 -8.19 20.28
N ASP A 73 -5.96 -8.88 19.54
CA ASP A 73 -4.53 -8.58 19.33
C ASP A 73 -4.22 -8.16 17.88
N VAL A 74 -5.23 -7.76 17.12
CA VAL A 74 -5.09 -7.35 15.73
C VAL A 74 -5.56 -5.91 15.55
N TYR A 75 -4.72 -5.10 14.93
CA TYR A 75 -4.95 -3.67 14.66
C TYR A 75 -4.74 -3.39 13.17
N PHE A 76 -5.66 -2.67 12.57
CA PHE A 76 -5.54 -2.21 11.19
C PHE A 76 -5.02 -0.78 11.21
N VAL A 77 -3.79 -0.58 10.75
CA VAL A 77 -3.10 0.70 10.82
C VAL A 77 -2.51 1.08 9.47
N THR A 78 -2.28 2.35 9.26
CA THR A 78 -1.52 2.83 8.11
C THR A 78 -0.03 2.55 8.29
N ASN A 79 0.72 2.53 7.18
CA ASN A 79 2.18 2.39 7.25
C ASN A 79 2.82 3.52 8.10
N GLN A 80 2.27 4.73 8.04
CA GLN A 80 2.76 5.86 8.83
C GLN A 80 2.54 5.62 10.34
N GLN A 81 1.37 5.16 10.73
CA GLN A 81 1.06 4.80 12.12
C GLN A 81 1.95 3.66 12.62
N LEU A 82 2.18 2.65 11.78
CA LEU A 82 3.10 1.56 12.11
C LEU A 82 4.53 2.08 12.34
N LEU A 83 5.04 2.91 11.43
CA LEU A 83 6.37 3.51 11.57
C LEU A 83 6.48 4.42 12.79
N LYS A 84 5.44 5.19 13.11
CA LYS A 84 5.38 6.02 14.33
C LYS A 84 5.50 5.14 15.57
N TRP A 85 4.74 4.03 15.63
CA TRP A 85 4.80 3.08 16.72
C TRP A 85 6.17 2.38 16.81
N MET A 86 6.77 1.98 15.68
CA MET A 86 8.09 1.35 15.67
C MET A 86 9.20 2.27 16.19
N LYS A 87 9.09 3.57 15.94
CA LYS A 87 10.05 4.58 16.46
C LYS A 87 9.88 4.84 17.96
N ASN A 88 8.65 4.75 18.46
CA ASN A 88 8.30 4.96 19.85
C ASN A 88 7.22 3.95 20.26
N PRO A 89 7.59 2.70 20.58
CA PRO A 89 6.64 1.65 20.90
C PRO A 89 5.82 1.99 22.13
N GLN A 90 4.49 1.91 22.01
CA GLN A 90 3.54 2.12 23.07
C GLN A 90 2.87 0.81 23.44
N THR A 91 2.64 0.61 24.75
CA THR A 91 1.79 -0.49 25.23
C THR A 91 0.32 -0.24 24.90
N LEU A 92 -0.50 -1.29 24.92
CA LEU A 92 -1.94 -1.14 24.72
C LEU A 92 -2.60 -0.24 25.76
N GLN A 93 -2.05 -0.17 26.97
CA GLN A 93 -2.54 0.73 28.00
C GLN A 93 -2.23 2.17 27.66
N GLN A 94 -0.99 2.48 27.27
CA GLN A 94 -0.59 3.83 26.85
C GLN A 94 -1.40 4.31 25.63
N LEU A 95 -1.68 3.44 24.66
CA LEU A 95 -2.53 3.78 23.51
C LEU A 95 -4.00 4.06 23.89
N LYS A 96 -4.49 3.47 25.00
CA LYS A 96 -5.82 3.79 25.53
C LYS A 96 -5.83 5.12 26.26
N GLU A 97 -4.72 5.46 26.94
CA GLU A 97 -4.55 6.72 27.68
C GLU A 97 -4.30 7.90 26.73
N ASP A 98 -3.63 7.65 25.59
CA ASP A 98 -3.42 8.62 24.52
C ASP A 98 -3.98 8.09 23.17
N PRO A 99 -5.29 8.20 22.93
CA PRO A 99 -5.90 7.81 21.67
C PRO A 99 -5.38 8.62 20.47
N SER A 100 -4.85 9.83 20.72
CA SER A 100 -4.33 10.70 19.65
C SER A 100 -3.00 10.23 19.09
N PHE A 101 -2.36 9.24 19.71
CA PHE A 101 -1.10 8.68 19.21
C PHE A 101 -1.15 8.25 17.74
N PHE A 102 -2.29 7.74 17.29
CA PHE A 102 -2.50 7.32 15.90
C PHE A 102 -3.28 8.33 15.06
N ASP A 103 -3.56 9.52 15.59
CA ASP A 103 -4.19 10.57 14.79
C ASP A 103 -3.32 10.94 13.60
N CYS A 104 -3.96 11.22 12.49
CA CYS A 104 -3.30 11.75 11.33
C CYS A 104 -2.81 13.16 11.68
N GLU A 105 -1.51 13.40 11.54
CA GLU A 105 -0.99 14.76 11.55
C GLU A 105 -1.74 15.54 10.47
N ASP A 106 -2.24 16.73 10.81
CA ASP A 106 -2.87 17.62 9.85
C ASP A 106 -1.89 17.86 8.70
N PHE A 107 -2.19 17.24 7.58
CA PHE A 107 -1.41 17.41 6.37
C PHE A 107 -1.73 18.81 5.86
N LYS A 108 -0.92 19.80 6.27
CA LYS A 108 -1.06 21.17 5.78
C LYS A 108 -1.02 21.09 4.25
N ALA A 109 -2.05 21.66 3.63
CA ALA A 109 -2.22 21.63 2.17
C ALA A 109 -0.98 22.15 1.42
N GLU A 110 -0.21 23.03 2.06
CA GLU A 110 1.06 23.59 1.57
C GLU A 110 2.20 22.56 1.37
N LYS A 111 2.14 21.42 2.07
CA LYS A 111 3.13 20.33 1.94
C LYS A 111 2.68 19.21 1.01
N ARG A 112 1.53 19.33 0.37
CA ARG A 112 1.11 18.33 -0.63
C ARG A 112 2.03 18.43 -1.84
N ALA A 113 2.56 17.30 -2.27
CA ALA A 113 3.26 17.22 -3.55
C ALA A 113 2.42 17.88 -4.66
N LYS A 114 3.09 18.64 -5.54
CA LYS A 114 2.42 19.29 -6.68
C LYS A 114 1.56 18.26 -7.39
N LYS A 115 0.28 18.58 -7.59
CA LYS A 115 -0.61 17.73 -8.36
C LYS A 115 -0.11 17.66 -9.80
N CYS A 116 0.24 16.47 -10.27
CA CYS A 116 0.65 16.28 -11.66
C CYS A 116 -0.53 16.51 -12.61
N ASN A 117 -0.30 17.28 -13.64
CA ASN A 117 -1.19 17.46 -14.79
C ASN A 117 -0.35 17.58 -16.07
N GLU A 118 -0.99 17.68 -17.21
CA GLU A 118 -0.29 17.75 -18.50
C GLU A 118 0.60 19.00 -18.65
N PHE A 119 0.28 20.11 -17.97
CA PHE A 119 1.02 21.36 -18.05
C PHE A 119 2.28 21.41 -17.18
N ASN A 120 2.29 20.68 -16.08
CA ASN A 120 3.45 20.65 -15.16
C ASN A 120 4.20 19.33 -15.15
N THR A 121 3.82 18.38 -16.03
CA THR A 121 4.52 17.11 -16.16
C THR A 121 5.67 17.24 -17.14
N GLN A 122 6.88 17.04 -16.66
CA GLN A 122 8.08 16.97 -17.50
C GLN A 122 8.29 15.56 -18.04
N ARG A 123 8.76 15.49 -19.28
CA ARG A 123 9.23 14.25 -19.89
C ARG A 123 10.76 14.23 -19.79
N CYS A 124 11.27 13.26 -19.07
CA CYS A 124 12.70 13.08 -18.85
C CYS A 124 13.23 11.91 -19.68
N VAL A 125 14.42 12.10 -20.23
CA VAL A 125 15.22 11.04 -20.85
C VAL A 125 16.55 11.02 -20.11
N THR A 126 16.89 9.89 -19.53
CA THR A 126 18.12 9.74 -18.73
C THR A 126 18.79 8.43 -19.11
N ASP A 127 20.13 8.45 -19.15
CA ASP A 127 20.88 7.21 -19.35
C ASP A 127 20.84 6.33 -18.10
N PHE A 128 20.68 5.03 -18.32
CA PHE A 128 20.87 4.01 -17.32
C PHE A 128 21.52 2.78 -17.95
N GLN A 129 22.77 2.55 -17.59
CA GLN A 129 23.58 1.44 -18.11
C GLN A 129 23.70 1.43 -19.65
N GLY A 130 23.87 2.60 -20.25
CA GLY A 130 24.02 2.75 -21.70
C GLY A 130 22.73 2.64 -22.51
N ALA A 131 21.57 2.76 -21.84
CA ALA A 131 20.28 2.78 -22.50
C ALA A 131 19.41 3.94 -22.01
N ASP A 132 18.75 4.61 -22.94
CA ASP A 132 17.81 5.68 -22.64
C ASP A 132 16.62 5.16 -21.85
N ARG A 133 16.31 5.83 -20.73
CA ARG A 133 15.12 5.60 -19.93
C ARG A 133 14.18 6.80 -20.02
N TYR A 134 12.96 6.55 -20.45
CA TYR A 134 11.92 7.55 -20.62
C TYR A 134 10.97 7.49 -19.41
N TRP A 135 10.77 8.63 -18.76
CA TRP A 135 9.89 8.73 -17.61
C TRP A 135 9.25 10.11 -17.50
N ARG A 136 8.30 10.27 -16.61
CA ARG A 136 7.57 11.52 -16.40
C ARG A 136 7.52 11.87 -14.94
N THR A 137 7.70 13.15 -14.63
CA THR A 137 7.61 13.67 -13.28
C THR A 137 7.06 15.09 -13.27
N CYS A 138 6.39 15.47 -12.20
CA CYS A 138 6.03 16.86 -11.90
C CYS A 138 6.61 17.32 -10.56
N GLN A 139 7.46 16.52 -9.95
CA GLN A 139 7.99 16.76 -8.60
C GLN A 139 9.29 17.57 -8.61
N VAL A 140 9.96 17.62 -9.74
CA VAL A 140 11.22 18.36 -9.94
C VAL A 140 11.04 19.41 -11.02
N GLU A 141 11.81 20.50 -10.94
CA GLU A 141 11.78 21.59 -11.94
C GLU A 141 12.59 21.26 -13.18
N THR A 142 13.64 20.47 -13.02
CA THR A 142 14.51 20.00 -14.09
C THR A 142 14.71 18.49 -14.01
N CYS A 143 14.82 17.85 -15.18
CA CYS A 143 15.15 16.43 -15.22
C CYS A 143 16.50 16.14 -14.62
N PRO A 144 16.67 15.10 -13.79
CA PRO A 144 17.97 14.66 -13.32
C PRO A 144 18.90 14.28 -14.48
N GLN A 145 20.20 14.45 -14.30
CA GLN A 145 21.19 14.11 -15.33
C GLN A 145 21.29 12.60 -15.56
N LYS A 146 21.14 11.82 -14.48
CA LYS A 146 21.15 10.37 -14.53
C LYS A 146 19.79 9.81 -14.13
N TYR A 147 19.52 8.56 -14.49
CA TYR A 147 18.29 7.90 -14.03
C TYR A 147 18.29 7.77 -12.50
N PRO A 148 17.31 8.34 -11.80
CA PRO A 148 17.25 8.29 -10.35
C PRO A 148 17.00 6.84 -9.91
N TRP A 149 17.87 6.35 -9.03
CA TRP A 149 17.78 5.02 -8.46
C TRP A 149 17.81 5.06 -6.95
N MET A 150 17.58 3.93 -6.31
CA MET A 150 17.59 3.84 -4.86
C MET A 150 18.95 4.30 -4.32
N TYR A 151 18.95 5.34 -3.48
CA TYR A 151 20.13 6.02 -2.92
C TYR A 151 20.97 6.85 -3.91
N ASP A 152 20.57 6.94 -5.17
CA ASP A 152 21.16 7.85 -6.17
C ASP A 152 20.00 8.62 -6.84
N PHE A 153 19.91 9.89 -6.55
CA PHE A 153 18.81 10.74 -7.05
C PHE A 153 19.09 11.33 -8.44
N GLY A 154 20.19 10.98 -9.08
CA GLY A 154 20.55 11.43 -10.42
C GLY A 154 20.96 12.91 -10.51
N LEU A 155 21.34 13.52 -9.39
CA LEU A 155 21.74 14.93 -9.30
C LEU A 155 23.21 15.12 -9.67
#